data_14ce11e397cc949010ff70190eb704d4
#
_entry.id   14ce11e397cc949010ff70190eb704d4
#
_cell.length_a   1.000
_cell.length_b   1.000
_cell.length_c   1.000
_cell.angle_alpha   90.00
_cell.angle_beta   90.00
_cell.angle_gamma   90.00
#
_symmetry.space_group_name_H-M   'P 1'
#
loop_
_entity.id
_entity.type
_entity.pdbx_description
1 polymer ?
#
loop_
_entity_poly.entity_id
_entity_poly.type
_entity_poly.pdbx_seq_one_letter_code
_entity_poly.pdbx_strand_id
1 'polypeptide(L)'
;MKPIVTVGETTTPDGSKFTLHQHDGDFFLRLNGTQLMSSTWTLSERLLADYACPDKAPIKMKRVLIGGLGLGFSLKRVLELVGGDAEVVVAE
;
A
#
# COMPACT_ATOMS: atom_id res chain seq x y z
N MET A 1 25.33 -5.50 10.97
CA MET A 1 24.41 -5.08 9.91
C MET A 1 23.67 -6.30 9.37
N LYS A 2 22.35 -6.25 9.35
CA LYS A 2 21.56 -7.36 8.81
C LYS A 2 21.55 -7.27 7.28
N PRO A 3 21.65 -8.39 6.56
CA PRO A 3 21.63 -8.36 5.11
C PRO A 3 20.25 -8.06 4.56
N ILE A 4 20.22 -7.52 3.34
CA ILE A 4 18.97 -7.41 2.57
C ILE A 4 18.69 -8.77 1.96
N VAL A 5 17.48 -9.28 2.14
CA VAL A 5 17.06 -10.59 1.65
C VAL A 5 16.01 -10.39 0.57
N THR A 6 16.17 -11.06 -0.57
CA THR A 6 15.12 -11.11 -1.60
C THR A 6 14.07 -12.11 -1.17
N VAL A 7 12.84 -11.63 -0.95
CA VAL A 7 11.72 -12.45 -0.47
C VAL A 7 10.95 -13.07 -1.63
N GLY A 8 10.90 -12.38 -2.76
CA GLY A 8 10.19 -12.87 -3.94
C GLY A 8 10.52 -12.06 -5.18
N GLU A 9 10.22 -12.63 -6.33
CA GLU A 9 10.41 -11.94 -7.60
C GLU A 9 9.42 -12.45 -8.64
N THR A 10 9.10 -11.59 -9.60
CA THR A 10 8.26 -11.96 -10.75
C THR A 10 8.66 -11.12 -11.94
N THR A 11 8.34 -11.63 -13.12
CA THR A 11 8.60 -10.95 -14.39
C THR A 11 7.29 -10.72 -15.11
N THR A 12 7.10 -9.50 -15.63
CA THR A 12 5.92 -9.16 -16.43
C THR A 12 6.14 -9.56 -17.90
N PRO A 13 5.05 -9.60 -18.72
CA PRO A 13 5.18 -9.98 -20.14
C PRO A 13 6.12 -9.11 -20.98
N ASP A 14 6.33 -7.84 -20.56
CA ASP A 14 7.25 -6.93 -21.26
C ASP A 14 8.73 -7.12 -20.84
N GLY A 15 9.00 -8.10 -19.99
CA GLY A 15 10.36 -8.38 -19.51
C GLY A 15 10.78 -7.59 -18.27
N SER A 16 9.91 -6.76 -17.71
CA SER A 16 10.21 -6.03 -16.48
C SER A 16 10.25 -6.99 -15.29
N LYS A 17 11.20 -6.76 -14.39
CA LYS A 17 11.41 -7.62 -13.22
C LYS A 17 11.04 -6.88 -11.95
N PHE A 18 10.07 -7.42 -11.21
CA PHE A 18 9.72 -6.95 -9.86
C PHE A 18 10.39 -7.82 -8.82
N THR A 19 10.99 -7.19 -7.82
CA THR A 19 11.61 -7.89 -6.69
C THR A 19 11.12 -7.30 -5.39
N LEU A 20 10.82 -8.17 -4.42
CA LEU A 20 10.47 -7.77 -3.07
C LEU A 20 11.62 -8.13 -2.15
N HIS A 21 12.10 -7.15 -1.41
CA HIS A 21 13.21 -7.30 -0.48
C HIS A 21 12.78 -7.03 0.94
N GLN A 22 13.46 -7.65 1.88
CA GLN A 22 13.28 -7.42 3.31
C GLN A 22 14.62 -7.04 3.94
N HIS A 23 14.60 -6.02 4.78
CA HIS A 23 15.76 -5.60 5.55
C HIS A 23 15.28 -5.12 6.92
N ASP A 24 15.68 -5.82 7.96
CA ASP A 24 15.42 -5.45 9.36
C ASP A 24 13.95 -5.13 9.65
N GLY A 25 13.04 -5.99 9.15
CA GLY A 25 11.59 -5.85 9.35
C GLY A 25 10.88 -4.97 8.34
N ASP A 26 11.60 -4.23 7.51
CA ASP A 26 11.01 -3.40 6.47
C ASP A 26 11.04 -4.10 5.11
N PHE A 27 10.07 -3.74 4.25
CA PHE A 27 9.92 -4.29 2.92
C PHE A 27 10.13 -3.22 1.85
N PHE A 28 10.77 -3.62 0.75
CA PHE A 28 11.06 -2.74 -0.38
C PHE A 28 10.67 -3.44 -1.67
N LEU A 29 9.86 -2.77 -2.48
CA LEU A 29 9.49 -3.25 -3.81
C LEU A 29 10.30 -2.51 -4.86
N ARG A 30 11.00 -3.25 -5.72
CA ARG A 30 11.82 -2.69 -6.80
C ARG A 30 11.33 -3.15 -8.16
N LEU A 31 11.39 -2.25 -9.14
CA LEU A 31 11.16 -2.54 -10.55
C LEU A 31 12.46 -2.33 -11.31
N ASN A 32 12.98 -3.38 -11.93
CA ASN A 32 14.27 -3.35 -12.65
C ASN A 32 15.39 -2.71 -11.82
N GLY A 33 15.41 -3.01 -10.51
CA GLY A 33 16.42 -2.50 -9.58
C GLY A 33 16.12 -1.13 -8.97
N THR A 34 15.10 -0.41 -9.47
CA THR A 34 14.71 0.90 -8.93
C THR A 34 13.59 0.75 -7.91
N GLN A 35 13.77 1.35 -6.74
CA GLN A 35 12.77 1.27 -5.68
C GLN A 35 11.49 2.03 -6.06
N LEU A 36 10.35 1.34 -6.00
CA LEU A 36 9.03 1.92 -6.23
C LEU A 36 8.33 2.30 -4.93
N MET A 37 8.39 1.44 -3.93
CA MET A 37 7.73 1.67 -2.65
C MET A 37 8.45 0.94 -1.53
N SER A 38 8.21 1.41 -0.31
CA SER A 38 8.86 0.90 0.89
C SER A 38 7.91 0.98 2.07
N SER A 39 7.98 0.03 2.98
CA SER A 39 7.22 0.08 4.24
C SER A 39 7.67 1.21 5.17
N THR A 40 8.82 1.84 4.89
CA THR A 40 9.32 2.98 5.67
C THR A 40 8.78 4.32 5.20
N TRP A 41 8.19 4.39 4.01
CA TRP A 41 7.72 5.63 3.38
C TRP A 41 6.24 5.51 3.05
N THR A 42 5.39 5.64 4.07
CA THR A 42 3.95 5.38 3.96
C THR A 42 3.09 6.63 4.12
N LEU A 43 3.71 7.82 4.32
CA LEU A 43 2.98 9.03 4.64
C LEU A 43 1.99 9.45 3.55
N SER A 44 2.40 9.39 2.28
CA SER A 44 1.53 9.78 1.16
C SER A 44 0.30 8.88 1.05
N GLU A 45 0.47 7.57 1.23
CA GLU A 45 -0.64 6.61 1.21
C GLU A 45 -1.61 6.85 2.37
N ARG A 46 -1.08 7.17 3.54
CA ARG A 46 -1.89 7.47 4.72
C ARG A 46 -2.63 8.79 4.56
N LEU A 47 -1.96 9.83 4.06
CA LEU A 47 -2.58 11.12 3.82
C LEU A 47 -3.68 11.05 2.77
N LEU A 48 -3.50 10.25 1.73
CA LEU A 48 -4.53 10.04 0.72
C LEU A 48 -5.81 9.51 1.37
N ALA A 49 -5.69 8.51 2.24
CA ALA A 49 -6.82 7.95 2.96
C ALA A 49 -7.43 8.96 3.94
N ASP A 50 -6.60 9.72 4.65
CA ASP A 50 -7.06 10.72 5.62
C ASP A 50 -7.87 11.84 4.94
N TYR A 51 -7.46 12.27 3.75
CA TYR A 51 -8.20 13.30 2.99
C TYR A 51 -9.49 12.75 2.38
N ALA A 52 -9.49 11.51 1.92
CA ALA A 52 -10.67 10.89 1.31
C ALA A 52 -11.72 10.49 2.35
N CYS A 53 -11.29 10.09 3.54
CA CYS A 53 -12.17 9.62 4.62
C CYS A 53 -11.94 10.45 5.89
N PRO A 54 -12.35 11.73 5.93
CA PRO A 54 -12.09 12.55 7.10
C PRO A 54 -12.83 12.04 8.33
N ASP A 55 -12.11 11.99 9.43
CA ASP A 55 -12.57 11.47 10.72
C ASP A 55 -13.82 12.18 11.24
N LYS A 56 -13.93 13.47 10.95
CA LYS A 56 -15.03 14.34 11.41
C LYS A 56 -16.03 14.66 10.30
N ALA A 57 -16.14 13.81 9.28
CA ALA A 57 -17.11 14.02 8.21
C ALA A 57 -18.53 13.95 8.79
N PRO A 58 -19.44 14.88 8.37
CA PRO A 58 -20.82 14.85 8.85
C PRO A 58 -21.60 13.63 8.36
N ILE A 59 -21.14 12.99 7.30
CA ILE A 59 -21.72 11.77 6.75
C ILE A 59 -20.67 10.67 6.79
N LYS A 60 -21.00 9.52 7.41
CA LYS A 60 -20.11 8.37 7.40
C LYS A 60 -19.94 7.81 6.00
N MET A 61 -18.70 7.50 5.63
CA MET A 61 -18.41 6.84 4.38
C MET A 61 -18.96 5.43 4.41
N LYS A 62 -19.82 5.07 3.47
CA LYS A 62 -20.41 3.73 3.37
C LYS A 62 -19.71 2.85 2.35
N ARG A 63 -19.12 3.44 1.33
CA ARG A 63 -18.43 2.73 0.24
C ARG A 63 -17.17 3.48 -0.13
N VAL A 64 -16.06 2.75 -0.23
CA VAL A 64 -14.76 3.30 -0.61
C VAL A 64 -14.15 2.40 -1.69
N LEU A 65 -13.70 3.00 -2.77
CA LEU A 65 -12.95 2.32 -3.82
C LEU A 65 -11.49 2.77 -3.76
N ILE A 66 -10.57 1.82 -3.68
CA ILE A 66 -9.14 2.07 -3.68
C ILE A 66 -8.58 1.57 -5.02
N GLY A 67 -7.99 2.46 -5.81
CA GLY A 67 -7.30 2.11 -7.04
C GLY A 67 -5.86 1.74 -6.76
N GLY A 68 -5.51 0.45 -6.93
CA GLY A 68 -4.18 -0.06 -6.66
C GLY A 68 -3.96 -0.42 -5.21
N LEU A 69 -3.45 -1.60 -4.96
CA LEU A 69 -3.17 -2.08 -3.61
C LEU A 69 -1.76 -1.69 -3.13
N GLY A 70 -0.74 -1.87 -3.97
CA GLY A 70 0.65 -1.69 -3.59
C GLY A 70 1.01 -2.56 -2.39
N LEU A 71 1.56 -1.95 -1.33
CA LEU A 71 1.86 -2.64 -0.08
C LEU A 71 0.71 -2.60 0.93
N GLY A 72 -0.45 -2.03 0.56
CA GLY A 72 -1.67 -2.06 1.36
C GLY A 72 -1.80 -0.97 2.42
N PHE A 73 -0.96 0.07 2.41
CA PHE A 73 -1.01 1.11 3.44
C PHE A 73 -2.23 2.02 3.32
N SER A 74 -2.67 2.36 2.10
CA SER A 74 -3.92 3.11 1.92
C SER A 74 -5.11 2.30 2.39
N LEU A 75 -5.17 1.01 2.04
CA LEU A 75 -6.22 0.10 2.50
C LEU A 75 -6.24 0.02 4.02
N LYS A 76 -5.09 -0.18 4.65
CA LYS A 76 -4.99 -0.27 6.10
C LYS A 76 -5.53 0.99 6.77
N ARG A 77 -5.14 2.17 6.27
CA ARG A 77 -5.58 3.44 6.86
C ARG A 77 -7.07 3.68 6.64
N VAL A 78 -7.60 3.36 5.46
CA VAL A 78 -9.04 3.46 5.19
C VAL A 78 -9.83 2.58 6.16
N LEU A 79 -9.40 1.33 6.38
CA LEU A 79 -10.06 0.42 7.32
C LEU A 79 -10.03 0.95 8.77
N GLU A 80 -9.01 1.72 9.14
CA GLU A 80 -8.96 2.37 10.45
C GLU A 80 -9.94 3.56 10.57
N LEU A 81 -10.25 4.24 9.46
CA LEU A 81 -11.05 5.47 9.44
C LEU A 81 -12.54 5.22 9.25
N VAL A 82 -12.93 4.15 8.56
CA VAL A 82 -14.34 3.86 8.25
C VAL A 82 -14.93 2.89 9.28
N GLY A 83 -16.26 2.91 9.40
CA GLY A 83 -16.95 2.00 10.31
C GLY A 83 -16.99 0.57 9.81
N GLY A 84 -17.30 -0.39 10.70
CA GLY A 84 -17.32 -1.80 10.36
C GLY A 84 -18.43 -2.21 9.37
N ASP A 85 -19.40 -1.33 9.13
CA ASP A 85 -20.47 -1.52 8.15
C ASP A 85 -20.16 -0.91 6.78
N ALA A 86 -18.98 -0.30 6.61
CA ALA A 86 -18.55 0.25 5.35
C ALA A 86 -18.05 -0.84 4.41
N GLU A 87 -18.33 -0.67 3.10
CA GLU A 87 -17.80 -1.52 2.06
C GLU A 87 -16.53 -0.89 1.48
N VAL A 88 -15.43 -1.63 1.51
CA VAL A 88 -14.15 -1.19 0.95
C VAL A 88 -13.75 -2.15 -0.16
N VAL A 89 -13.55 -1.62 -1.36
CA VAL A 89 -13.20 -2.40 -2.55
C VAL A 89 -11.85 -1.92 -3.07
N VAL A 90 -10.96 -2.86 -3.37
CA VAL A 90 -9.66 -2.58 -3.98
C VAL A 90 -9.68 -3.04 -5.43
N ALA A 91 -9.39 -2.13 -6.35
CA ALA A 91 -9.23 -2.42 -7.77
C ALA A 91 -7.74 -2.48 -8.10
N GLU A 92 -7.28 -3.65 -8.48
CA GLU A 92 -5.87 -3.92 -8.79
C GLU A 92 -5.65 -4.19 -10.28
#